data_12350b4a2a376dd5833ed3f86b02a70b
#
_entry.id   12350b4a2a376dd5833ed3f86b02a70b
#
_cell.length_a   1.000
_cell.length_b   1.000
_cell.length_c   1.000
_cell.angle_alpha   90.00
_cell.angle_beta   90.00
_cell.angle_gamma   90.00
#
_symmetry.space_group_name_H-M   'P 1'
#
loop_
_entity.id
_entity.type
_entity.pdbx_description
1 polymer ?
#
loop_
_entity_poly.entity_id
_entity_poly.type
_entity_poly.pdbx_seq_one_letter_code
_entity_poly.pdbx_strand_id
1 'polypeptide(L)'
;MKKRILAIFLCLILTLSLAAAVAAENNVIQPGGTYIIVPDNPSQPEPDDTPVSNDTTMTLQIPIGKVVTLGGNTAPQRTTFTFNATPSNPEYGRSSNTGLWDVRNCTVSVNGEGTFNCVMTIRIEKEDFHFLTDKDGIIITETDDEQPGWTYDETRWFLQPHYEWNENIHEYEWTGGWDCYNKFEVTEGGVLFDRDEAKGGLGFVNTYTENTYKTATLNKTDHFAFLKGYPGGGFAPGKNMSRAEVTTMFARLLTEQMEANKSYPASFSDVTSAHWAANYIGYMEQFGIVRGYSDGTFRPNAPITRAEFAAICCRFEKLTSGTVTFSDVPASHWAAKSVTYAATRGWVTGYADGTFKPGNNITRAEVAAVTCRLLERNADKEYIRAHLKELPRVFSDLNEQHWAYWYAMEASNGHDYTKSSNAETWLRTYP
;
A
#
# COMPACT_ATOMS: atom_id res chain seq x y z
N MET A 1 28.15 -35.72 -3.04
CA MET A 1 27.99 -34.88 -4.25
C MET A 1 26.92 -35.37 -5.22
N LYS A 2 26.79 -36.67 -5.51
CA LYS A 2 25.80 -37.18 -6.48
C LYS A 2 24.30 -37.03 -6.08
N LYS A 3 23.96 -36.98 -4.79
CA LYS A 3 22.56 -36.82 -4.33
C LYS A 3 22.04 -35.37 -4.37
N ARG A 4 22.92 -34.35 -4.34
CA ARG A 4 22.50 -32.94 -4.45
C ARG A 4 22.29 -32.48 -5.88
N ILE A 5 22.99 -33.06 -6.83
CA ILE A 5 22.82 -32.79 -8.28
C ILE A 5 21.47 -33.36 -8.77
N LEU A 6 21.04 -34.51 -8.24
CA LEU A 6 19.76 -35.10 -8.63
C LEU A 6 18.55 -34.29 -8.13
N ALA A 7 18.65 -33.65 -6.96
CA ALA A 7 17.58 -32.80 -6.43
C ALA A 7 17.41 -31.49 -7.22
N ILE A 8 18.53 -30.90 -7.69
CA ILE A 8 18.48 -29.68 -8.51
C ILE A 8 17.92 -29.99 -9.91
N PHE A 9 18.26 -31.14 -10.48
CA PHE A 9 17.70 -31.55 -11.79
C PHE A 9 16.20 -31.92 -11.69
N LEU A 10 15.75 -32.50 -10.56
CA LEU A 10 14.35 -32.80 -10.34
C LEU A 10 13.51 -31.54 -10.11
N CYS A 11 14.04 -30.53 -9.42
CA CYS A 11 13.39 -29.24 -9.29
C CYS A 11 13.29 -28.48 -10.62
N LEU A 12 14.34 -28.54 -11.46
CA LEU A 12 14.30 -27.89 -12.77
C LEU A 12 13.32 -28.58 -13.75
N ILE A 13 13.19 -29.91 -13.66
CA ILE A 13 12.24 -30.68 -14.49
C ILE A 13 10.80 -30.48 -13.98
N LEU A 14 10.58 -30.34 -12.66
CA LEU A 14 9.26 -30.03 -12.14
C LEU A 14 8.81 -28.57 -12.44
N THR A 15 9.72 -27.62 -12.44
CA THR A 15 9.36 -26.25 -12.84
C THR A 15 9.10 -26.11 -14.34
N LEU A 16 9.83 -26.84 -15.19
CA LEU A 16 9.53 -26.88 -16.63
C LEU A 16 8.26 -27.69 -16.96
N SER A 17 7.95 -28.76 -16.20
CA SER A 17 6.73 -29.55 -16.42
C SER A 17 5.48 -28.86 -15.88
N LEU A 18 5.59 -28.04 -14.82
CA LEU A 18 4.48 -27.22 -14.35
C LEU A 18 4.16 -26.06 -15.32
N ALA A 19 5.19 -25.44 -15.90
CA ALA A 19 4.99 -24.43 -16.94
C ALA A 19 4.37 -25.02 -18.22
N ALA A 20 4.69 -26.30 -18.56
CA ALA A 20 4.12 -26.99 -19.71
C ALA A 20 2.71 -27.56 -19.43
N ALA A 21 2.39 -27.95 -18.19
CA ALA A 21 1.07 -28.46 -17.82
C ALA A 21 0.03 -27.35 -17.70
N VAL A 22 0.42 -26.14 -17.29
CA VAL A 22 -0.46 -24.96 -17.27
C VAL A 22 -0.77 -24.45 -18.69
N ALA A 23 0.04 -24.81 -19.68
CA ALA A 23 -0.19 -24.44 -21.09
C ALA A 23 -1.21 -25.31 -21.82
N ALA A 24 -1.73 -26.39 -21.20
CA ALA A 24 -2.55 -27.40 -21.91
C ALA A 24 -4.07 -27.27 -21.70
N GLU A 25 -4.53 -26.51 -20.71
CA GLU A 25 -5.99 -26.30 -20.52
C GLU A 25 -6.30 -24.83 -20.19
N ASN A 26 -6.96 -24.16 -21.13
CA ASN A 26 -7.55 -22.84 -21.11
C ASN A 26 -6.66 -21.65 -21.53
N ASN A 27 -6.80 -21.28 -22.80
CA ASN A 27 -6.52 -19.94 -23.39
C ASN A 27 -5.37 -19.14 -22.75
N VAL A 28 -4.20 -19.74 -22.66
CA VAL A 28 -2.96 -19.02 -22.39
C VAL A 28 -2.68 -18.16 -23.62
N ILE A 29 -2.57 -16.86 -23.43
CA ILE A 29 -2.14 -15.92 -24.46
C ILE A 29 -0.79 -16.40 -24.99
N GLN A 30 -0.77 -16.93 -26.21
CA GLN A 30 0.46 -17.31 -26.90
C GLN A 30 1.30 -16.05 -27.14
N PRO A 31 2.64 -16.13 -27.11
CA PRO A 31 3.47 -15.05 -27.60
C PRO A 31 3.09 -14.74 -29.04
N GLY A 32 2.70 -13.51 -29.34
CA GLY A 32 2.19 -13.09 -30.64
C GLY A 32 0.67 -13.09 -30.80
N GLY A 33 -0.08 -13.17 -29.70
CA GLY A 33 -1.53 -13.04 -29.71
C GLY A 33 -1.97 -11.64 -30.19
N THR A 34 -2.76 -11.61 -31.26
CA THR A 34 -3.34 -10.38 -31.82
C THR A 34 -4.36 -9.82 -30.81
N TYR A 35 -4.12 -8.64 -30.31
CA TYR A 35 -5.07 -7.92 -29.46
C TYR A 35 -6.12 -7.25 -30.35
N ILE A 36 -7.38 -7.53 -30.07
CA ILE A 36 -8.48 -7.02 -30.88
C ILE A 36 -8.86 -5.63 -30.38
N ILE A 37 -8.77 -4.63 -31.25
CA ILE A 37 -9.56 -3.40 -31.07
C ILE A 37 -10.99 -3.80 -31.36
N VAL A 38 -11.88 -3.68 -30.38
CA VAL A 38 -13.32 -3.75 -30.64
C VAL A 38 -13.76 -2.32 -30.96
N PRO A 39 -14.06 -1.97 -32.22
CA PRO A 39 -14.75 -0.73 -32.49
C PRO A 39 -16.12 -0.81 -31.80
N ASP A 40 -16.54 0.25 -31.16
CA ASP A 40 -17.89 0.35 -30.67
C ASP A 40 -18.86 0.20 -31.86
N ASN A 41 -19.52 -0.93 -31.92
CA ASN A 41 -20.69 -1.31 -32.69
C ASN A 41 -20.53 -2.24 -33.92
N PRO A 42 -20.97 -3.52 -33.85
CA PRO A 42 -21.23 -4.33 -35.03
C PRO A 42 -22.73 -4.44 -35.26
N SER A 43 -23.32 -3.46 -35.91
CA SER A 43 -24.56 -3.69 -36.67
C SER A 43 -24.77 -2.53 -37.64
N GLN A 44 -24.43 -2.75 -38.90
CA GLN A 44 -24.90 -1.89 -39.97
C GLN A 44 -26.41 -2.10 -40.23
N PRO A 45 -27.09 -1.02 -40.60
CA PRO A 45 -27.67 -0.93 -41.90
C PRO A 45 -27.30 0.37 -42.65
N GLU A 46 -27.46 0.31 -43.93
CA GLU A 46 -27.23 1.15 -45.07
C GLU A 46 -27.33 2.70 -44.91
N PRO A 47 -26.78 3.51 -45.85
CA PRO A 47 -26.34 4.87 -45.58
C PRO A 47 -27.51 5.84 -45.55
N ASP A 48 -27.67 6.53 -44.46
CA ASP A 48 -28.49 7.72 -44.34
C ASP A 48 -27.57 8.90 -43.91
N ASP A 49 -27.77 10.03 -44.58
CA ASP A 49 -27.02 11.28 -44.40
C ASP A 49 -27.18 11.85 -42.97
N THR A 50 -26.50 11.28 -42.00
CA THR A 50 -26.34 11.86 -40.65
C THR A 50 -24.93 12.35 -40.44
N PRO A 51 -24.69 13.42 -39.66
CA PRO A 51 -23.41 14.06 -39.53
C PRO A 51 -22.37 13.09 -38.92
N VAL A 52 -21.18 13.03 -39.55
CA VAL A 52 -20.00 12.29 -39.09
C VAL A 52 -19.83 12.59 -37.61
N SER A 53 -19.96 11.57 -36.78
CA SER A 53 -19.64 11.66 -35.37
C SER A 53 -18.15 11.98 -35.26
N ASN A 54 -17.82 13.17 -34.79
CA ASN A 54 -16.46 13.57 -34.46
C ASN A 54 -16.00 12.83 -33.19
N ASP A 55 -15.99 11.50 -33.22
CA ASP A 55 -15.41 10.72 -32.13
C ASP A 55 -13.88 10.82 -32.20
N THR A 56 -13.32 11.74 -31.44
CA THR A 56 -11.88 12.01 -31.32
C THR A 56 -11.18 11.01 -30.41
N THR A 57 -11.92 10.13 -29.74
CA THR A 57 -11.38 9.20 -28.76
C THR A 57 -11.19 7.79 -29.32
N MET A 58 -10.30 7.02 -28.68
CA MET A 58 -10.17 5.59 -28.90
C MET A 58 -10.08 4.84 -27.57
N THR A 59 -10.51 3.59 -27.60
CA THR A 59 -10.48 2.71 -26.43
C THR A 59 -9.39 1.66 -26.60
N LEU A 60 -8.46 1.63 -25.65
CA LEU A 60 -7.40 0.62 -25.58
C LEU A 60 -7.82 -0.47 -24.61
N GLN A 61 -7.63 -1.72 -24.99
CA GLN A 61 -7.85 -2.89 -24.13
C GLN A 61 -6.52 -3.59 -23.88
N ILE A 62 -6.14 -3.68 -22.60
CA ILE A 62 -4.86 -4.27 -22.18
C ILE A 62 -5.17 -5.49 -21.31
N PRO A 63 -4.96 -6.70 -21.82
CA PRO A 63 -5.14 -7.91 -21.01
C PRO A 63 -4.04 -8.03 -19.97
N ILE A 64 -4.42 -8.31 -18.73
CA ILE A 64 -3.53 -8.49 -17.59
C ILE A 64 -3.70 -9.89 -17.04
N GLY A 65 -2.61 -10.64 -16.97
CA GLY A 65 -2.55 -11.94 -16.30
C GLY A 65 -2.21 -11.78 -14.81
N LYS A 66 -2.92 -12.52 -13.95
CA LYS A 66 -2.62 -12.62 -12.54
C LYS A 66 -2.36 -14.08 -12.18
N VAL A 67 -1.15 -14.37 -11.73
CA VAL A 67 -0.78 -15.70 -11.25
C VAL A 67 -0.73 -15.67 -9.73
N VAL A 68 -1.39 -16.64 -9.12
CA VAL A 68 -1.36 -16.87 -7.67
C VAL A 68 -0.66 -18.18 -7.40
N THR A 69 0.38 -18.12 -6.56
CA THR A 69 1.08 -19.27 -6.04
C THR A 69 0.83 -19.44 -4.55
N LEU A 70 0.86 -20.66 -4.04
CA LEU A 70 0.72 -20.93 -2.62
C LEU A 70 2.09 -21.23 -2.00
N GLY A 71 2.45 -20.50 -0.95
CA GLY A 71 3.62 -20.79 -0.10
C GLY A 71 3.34 -21.86 0.96
N GLY A 72 2.13 -22.45 0.97
CA GLY A 72 1.65 -23.46 1.90
C GLY A 72 0.46 -24.25 1.33
N ASN A 73 -0.27 -24.96 2.18
CA ASN A 73 -1.38 -25.81 1.76
C ASN A 73 -2.76 -25.14 1.86
N THR A 74 -2.83 -23.93 2.36
CA THR A 74 -4.11 -23.23 2.58
C THR A 74 -4.35 -22.24 1.46
N ALA A 75 -5.52 -22.31 0.85
CA ALA A 75 -5.96 -21.34 -0.15
C ALA A 75 -6.37 -20.01 0.51
N PRO A 76 -6.12 -18.86 -0.15
CA PRO A 76 -6.56 -17.57 0.35
C PRO A 76 -8.10 -17.49 0.38
N GLN A 77 -8.62 -16.67 1.29
CA GLN A 77 -9.99 -16.19 1.14
C GLN A 77 -10.07 -15.34 -0.13
N ARG A 78 -11.29 -15.20 -0.67
CA ARG A 78 -11.51 -14.37 -1.87
C ARG A 78 -10.88 -12.99 -1.68
N THR A 79 -9.86 -12.71 -2.48
CA THR A 79 -9.08 -11.47 -2.46
C THR A 79 -9.21 -10.79 -3.81
N THR A 80 -9.29 -9.46 -3.81
CA THR A 80 -9.37 -8.68 -5.05
C THR A 80 -8.09 -7.85 -5.19
N PHE A 81 -7.46 -7.94 -6.36
CA PHE A 81 -6.29 -7.16 -6.74
C PHE A 81 -6.68 -6.07 -7.70
N THR A 82 -6.06 -4.92 -7.59
CA THR A 82 -6.30 -3.74 -8.44
C THR A 82 -5.04 -3.41 -9.22
N PHE A 83 -5.21 -3.16 -10.52
CA PHE A 83 -4.14 -2.73 -11.42
C PHE A 83 -4.37 -1.30 -11.86
N ASN A 84 -3.28 -0.54 -11.95
CA ASN A 84 -3.29 0.86 -12.32
C ASN A 84 -2.49 1.07 -13.60
N ALA A 85 -2.93 2.01 -14.43
CA ALA A 85 -2.18 2.48 -15.58
C ALA A 85 -1.87 3.97 -15.42
N THR A 86 -0.64 4.34 -15.72
CA THR A 86 -0.21 5.73 -15.76
C THR A 86 0.60 5.99 -17.03
N PRO A 87 0.50 7.19 -17.65
CA PRO A 87 1.41 7.54 -18.72
C PRO A 87 2.85 7.61 -18.18
N SER A 88 3.82 7.18 -18.98
CA SER A 88 5.23 7.27 -18.62
C SER A 88 5.72 8.72 -18.53
N ASN A 89 5.13 9.60 -19.32
CA ASN A 89 5.37 11.04 -19.29
C ASN A 89 4.19 11.75 -18.62
N PRO A 90 4.41 12.38 -17.44
CA PRO A 90 3.33 13.03 -16.68
C PRO A 90 2.74 14.26 -17.38
N GLU A 91 3.36 14.78 -18.44
CA GLU A 91 2.80 15.89 -19.19
C GLU A 91 1.58 15.50 -20.02
N TYR A 92 1.49 14.24 -20.48
CA TYR A 92 0.36 13.74 -21.25
C TYR A 92 -0.94 13.54 -20.44
N GLY A 93 -0.86 13.47 -19.14
CA GLY A 93 -2.03 13.45 -18.25
C GLY A 93 -2.56 14.83 -17.87
N ARG A 94 -1.94 15.91 -18.36
CA ARG A 94 -2.23 17.29 -17.94
C ARG A 94 -2.81 18.21 -19.01
N SER A 95 -3.06 17.71 -20.22
CA SER A 95 -3.65 18.57 -21.26
C SER A 95 -4.99 19.11 -20.78
N SER A 96 -4.98 20.40 -20.64
CA SER A 96 -5.84 21.21 -19.78
C SER A 96 -7.28 21.41 -20.21
N ASN A 97 -7.79 20.72 -21.22
CA ASN A 97 -9.12 20.99 -21.72
C ASN A 97 -10.00 19.77 -22.09
N THR A 98 -9.46 18.56 -22.06
CA THR A 98 -10.23 17.35 -22.36
C THR A 98 -9.74 16.23 -21.48
N GLY A 99 -10.49 15.76 -20.52
CA GLY A 99 -10.13 14.72 -19.53
C GLY A 99 -9.49 13.44 -20.12
N LEU A 100 -8.21 13.47 -20.28
CA LEU A 100 -7.39 12.81 -21.28
C LEU A 100 -7.21 11.32 -21.16
N TRP A 101 -7.32 10.76 -19.98
CA TRP A 101 -7.14 9.35 -19.73
C TRP A 101 -8.20 8.88 -18.75
N ASP A 102 -9.30 8.37 -19.26
CA ASP A 102 -10.25 7.64 -18.42
C ASP A 102 -9.72 6.21 -18.25
N VAL A 103 -8.93 6.00 -17.21
CA VAL A 103 -8.46 4.67 -16.81
C VAL A 103 -9.52 4.05 -15.92
N ARG A 104 -10.21 3.06 -16.42
CA ARG A 104 -11.08 2.23 -15.57
C ARG A 104 -10.20 1.19 -14.87
N ASN A 105 -10.12 1.30 -13.54
CA ASN A 105 -9.40 0.36 -12.72
C ASN A 105 -9.79 -1.08 -13.08
N CYS A 106 -8.78 -1.86 -13.45
CA CYS A 106 -8.95 -3.29 -13.66
C CYS A 106 -8.78 -4.00 -12.32
N THR A 107 -9.73 -4.85 -11.98
CA THR A 107 -9.65 -5.67 -10.78
C THR A 107 -9.83 -7.14 -11.11
N VAL A 108 -9.12 -8.00 -10.38
CA VAL A 108 -9.29 -9.44 -10.46
C VAL A 108 -9.53 -10.02 -9.07
N SER A 109 -10.54 -10.86 -8.94
CA SER A 109 -10.79 -11.58 -7.68
C SER A 109 -10.28 -13.00 -7.78
N VAL A 110 -9.47 -13.40 -6.81
CA VAL A 110 -8.90 -14.75 -6.70
C VAL A 110 -9.39 -15.43 -5.43
N ASN A 111 -9.47 -16.76 -5.45
CA ASN A 111 -9.90 -17.56 -4.31
C ASN A 111 -9.09 -18.86 -4.15
N GLY A 112 -7.93 -18.93 -4.79
CA GLY A 112 -7.05 -20.10 -4.76
C GLY A 112 -5.82 -19.88 -5.62
N GLU A 113 -5.03 -20.94 -5.79
CA GLU A 113 -3.91 -20.97 -6.72
C GLU A 113 -4.42 -21.03 -8.16
N GLY A 114 -3.71 -20.40 -9.07
CA GLY A 114 -4.02 -20.44 -10.49
C GLY A 114 -3.71 -19.16 -11.24
N THR A 115 -4.15 -19.12 -12.48
CA THR A 115 -4.05 -17.94 -13.34
C THR A 115 -5.42 -17.31 -13.52
N PHE A 116 -5.50 -16.02 -13.28
CA PHE A 116 -6.70 -15.21 -13.39
C PHE A 116 -6.41 -14.07 -14.36
N ASN A 117 -7.42 -13.64 -15.12
CA ASN A 117 -7.24 -12.60 -16.12
C ASN A 117 -8.27 -11.49 -15.94
N CYS A 118 -7.87 -10.27 -16.27
CA CYS A 118 -8.76 -9.15 -16.46
C CYS A 118 -8.33 -8.33 -17.67
N VAL A 119 -9.18 -7.44 -18.12
CA VAL A 119 -8.88 -6.52 -19.21
C VAL A 119 -9.00 -5.11 -18.69
N MET A 120 -7.90 -4.37 -18.70
CA MET A 120 -7.90 -2.95 -18.39
C MET A 120 -8.39 -2.17 -19.62
N THR A 121 -9.30 -1.25 -19.41
CA THR A 121 -9.82 -0.38 -20.45
C THR A 121 -9.32 1.04 -20.21
N ILE A 122 -8.67 1.62 -21.21
CA ILE A 122 -8.16 2.99 -21.19
C ILE A 122 -8.78 3.72 -22.36
N ARG A 123 -9.42 4.86 -22.11
CA ARG A 123 -9.92 5.74 -23.15
C ARG A 123 -8.99 6.93 -23.30
N ILE A 124 -8.51 7.17 -24.51
CA ILE A 124 -7.60 8.26 -24.84
C ILE A 124 -8.07 9.01 -26.09
N GLU A 125 -7.60 10.25 -26.26
CA GLU A 125 -7.77 10.94 -27.54
C GLU A 125 -6.88 10.29 -28.62
N LYS A 126 -7.40 10.20 -29.84
CA LYS A 126 -6.64 9.60 -30.98
C LYS A 126 -5.34 10.34 -31.26
N GLU A 127 -5.31 11.64 -31.03
CA GLU A 127 -4.10 12.46 -31.16
C GLU A 127 -3.03 12.05 -30.14
N ASP A 128 -3.43 11.68 -28.94
CA ASP A 128 -2.49 11.26 -27.90
C ASP A 128 -1.89 9.89 -28.15
N PHE A 129 -2.55 9.03 -28.94
CA PHE A 129 -2.01 7.72 -29.27
C PHE A 129 -0.69 7.80 -30.04
N HIS A 130 -0.50 8.85 -30.86
CA HIS A 130 0.74 9.08 -31.58
C HIS A 130 1.93 9.38 -30.68
N PHE A 131 1.68 9.84 -29.45
CA PHE A 131 2.73 10.13 -28.46
C PHE A 131 3.20 8.89 -27.70
N LEU A 132 2.48 7.77 -27.77
CA LEU A 132 2.93 6.49 -27.20
C LEU A 132 4.04 5.81 -28.02
N THR A 133 4.74 6.58 -28.84
CA THR A 133 5.82 6.11 -29.71
C THR A 133 7.21 6.46 -29.15
N ASP A 134 8.20 5.71 -29.55
CA ASP A 134 9.64 5.87 -29.28
C ASP A 134 10.07 5.76 -27.81
N LYS A 135 9.72 6.70 -26.93
CA LYS A 135 10.21 6.76 -25.54
C LYS A 135 9.09 6.91 -24.51
N ASP A 136 7.87 7.03 -24.98
CA ASP A 136 6.70 7.19 -24.14
C ASP A 136 5.76 6.00 -24.28
N GLY A 137 5.05 5.66 -23.22
CA GLY A 137 4.16 4.52 -23.19
C GLY A 137 3.28 4.52 -21.93
N ILE A 138 2.75 3.36 -21.62
CA ILE A 138 1.87 3.15 -20.47
C ILE A 138 2.62 2.32 -19.42
N ILE A 139 2.62 2.77 -18.18
CA ILE A 139 3.17 2.01 -17.06
C ILE A 139 2.02 1.35 -16.32
N ILE A 140 2.06 0.02 -16.22
CA ILE A 140 1.09 -0.79 -15.47
C ILE A 140 1.75 -1.27 -14.17
N THR A 141 1.02 -1.11 -13.07
CA THR A 141 1.43 -1.57 -11.74
C THR A 141 0.29 -2.26 -11.04
N GLU A 142 0.60 -3.17 -10.14
CA GLU A 142 -0.35 -3.69 -9.16
C GLU A 142 -0.33 -2.82 -7.90
N THR A 143 -1.50 -2.60 -7.30
CA THR A 143 -1.59 -1.95 -6.00
C THR A 143 -1.30 -2.95 -4.89
N ASP A 144 -0.27 -2.70 -4.09
CA ASP A 144 -0.08 -3.39 -2.82
C ASP A 144 -1.03 -2.76 -1.78
N ASP A 145 -2.12 -3.44 -1.47
CA ASP A 145 -3.07 -3.03 -0.43
C ASP A 145 -2.81 -3.76 0.90
N GLU A 146 -1.63 -4.35 1.05
CA GLU A 146 -1.13 -5.00 2.27
C GLU A 146 -2.06 -6.08 2.85
N GLN A 147 -2.74 -6.84 2.00
CA GLN A 147 -3.61 -7.93 2.47
C GLN A 147 -2.80 -8.97 3.25
N PRO A 148 -3.26 -9.40 4.44
CA PRO A 148 -2.53 -10.37 5.23
C PRO A 148 -2.27 -11.69 4.49
N GLY A 149 -1.04 -12.18 4.55
CA GLY A 149 -0.62 -13.43 3.91
C GLY A 149 -0.20 -13.29 2.47
N TRP A 150 -0.32 -12.13 1.86
CA TRP A 150 0.09 -11.91 0.49
C TRP A 150 1.46 -11.28 0.38
N THR A 151 2.28 -11.82 -0.53
CA THR A 151 3.48 -11.16 -1.06
C THR A 151 3.15 -10.71 -2.46
N TYR A 152 3.20 -9.41 -2.68
CA TYR A 152 2.83 -8.77 -3.94
C TYR A 152 3.97 -8.78 -4.93
N ASP A 153 3.61 -8.81 -6.21
CA ASP A 153 4.54 -8.60 -7.30
C ASP A 153 4.78 -7.09 -7.47
N GLU A 154 6.00 -6.65 -7.22
CA GLU A 154 6.41 -5.26 -7.36
C GLU A 154 6.81 -4.90 -8.79
N THR A 155 6.64 -5.83 -9.73
CA THR A 155 6.98 -5.61 -11.13
C THR A 155 6.18 -4.43 -11.68
N ARG A 156 6.90 -3.53 -12.32
CA ARG A 156 6.31 -2.47 -13.14
C ARG A 156 6.45 -2.89 -14.59
N TRP A 157 5.39 -2.72 -15.35
CA TRP A 157 5.39 -3.01 -16.77
C TRP A 157 5.30 -1.73 -17.57
N PHE A 158 6.21 -1.58 -18.53
CA PHE A 158 6.17 -0.51 -19.51
C PHE A 158 5.64 -1.09 -20.82
N LEU A 159 4.63 -0.49 -21.40
CA LEU A 159 3.95 -0.92 -22.60
C LEU A 159 4.09 0.12 -23.70
N GLN A 160 4.48 -0.36 -24.87
CA GLN A 160 4.44 0.40 -26.11
C GLN A 160 3.54 -0.27 -27.13
N PRO A 161 2.85 0.48 -28.02
CA PRO A 161 2.15 -0.10 -29.14
C PRO A 161 3.11 -0.87 -30.03
N HIS A 162 2.72 -2.08 -30.45
CA HIS A 162 3.51 -2.89 -31.38
C HIS A 162 3.20 -2.48 -32.81
N TYR A 163 4.23 -2.05 -33.54
CA TYR A 163 4.14 -1.63 -34.93
C TYR A 163 4.86 -2.62 -35.86
N GLU A 164 4.22 -2.99 -36.96
CA GLU A 164 4.82 -3.78 -38.02
C GLU A 164 4.89 -2.96 -39.30
N TRP A 165 5.94 -3.22 -40.09
CA TRP A 165 6.10 -2.60 -41.41
C TRP A 165 5.08 -3.13 -42.40
N ASN A 166 4.25 -2.24 -42.95
CA ASN A 166 3.31 -2.58 -44.02
C ASN A 166 3.92 -2.27 -45.38
N GLU A 167 4.31 -3.32 -46.15
CA GLU A 167 4.92 -3.18 -47.45
C GLU A 167 4.01 -2.54 -48.51
N ASN A 168 2.70 -2.59 -48.34
CA ASN A 168 1.75 -2.04 -49.31
C ASN A 168 1.67 -0.52 -49.26
N ILE A 169 1.86 0.09 -48.11
CA ILE A 169 1.79 1.54 -47.88
C ILE A 169 3.17 2.15 -47.57
N HIS A 170 4.19 1.32 -47.38
CA HIS A 170 5.55 1.71 -46.98
C HIS A 170 5.59 2.52 -45.67
N GLU A 171 4.77 2.14 -44.69
CA GLU A 171 4.70 2.76 -43.36
C GLU A 171 4.59 1.70 -42.29
N TYR A 172 4.91 2.09 -41.02
CA TYR A 172 4.65 1.27 -39.84
C TYR A 172 3.21 1.44 -39.40
N GLU A 173 2.49 0.34 -39.28
CA GLU A 173 1.11 0.30 -38.77
C GLU A 173 1.06 -0.38 -37.42
N TRP A 174 0.24 0.14 -36.51
CA TRP A 174 -0.04 -0.54 -35.27
C TRP A 174 -0.85 -1.81 -35.49
N THR A 175 -0.33 -2.92 -34.99
CA THR A 175 -0.95 -4.25 -35.14
C THR A 175 -2.16 -4.49 -34.23
N GLY A 176 -2.46 -3.56 -33.31
CA GLY A 176 -3.39 -3.76 -32.20
C GLY A 176 -2.73 -4.42 -30.98
N GLY A 177 -1.45 -4.77 -31.04
CA GLY A 177 -0.68 -5.41 -30.00
C GLY A 177 0.15 -4.45 -29.16
N TRP A 178 0.75 -5.00 -28.12
CA TRP A 178 1.60 -4.28 -27.16
C TRP A 178 2.92 -5.00 -26.95
N ASP A 179 4.02 -4.25 -27.00
CA ASP A 179 5.31 -4.69 -26.52
C ASP A 179 5.42 -4.39 -25.03
N CYS A 180 5.69 -5.41 -24.22
CA CYS A 180 5.70 -5.32 -22.77
C CYS A 180 7.11 -5.48 -22.22
N TYR A 181 7.56 -4.53 -21.42
CA TYR A 181 8.90 -4.51 -20.83
C TYR A 181 8.82 -4.43 -19.31
N ASN A 182 9.53 -5.30 -18.60
CA ASN A 182 9.61 -5.30 -17.14
C ASN A 182 10.94 -4.77 -16.59
N LYS A 183 11.85 -4.38 -17.48
CA LYS A 183 13.12 -3.71 -17.18
C LYS A 183 13.18 -2.40 -17.93
N PHE A 184 13.01 -1.31 -17.22
CA PHE A 184 13.04 0.04 -17.77
C PHE A 184 13.35 1.09 -16.72
N GLU A 185 13.82 2.26 -17.15
CA GLU A 185 14.07 3.42 -16.30
C GLU A 185 13.34 4.64 -16.87
N VAL A 186 12.62 5.36 -16.02
CA VAL A 186 11.95 6.61 -16.39
C VAL A 186 12.91 7.76 -16.13
N THR A 187 13.21 8.54 -17.17
CA THR A 187 14.11 9.71 -17.10
C THR A 187 13.39 10.97 -17.58
N GLU A 188 14.00 12.14 -17.40
CA GLU A 188 13.48 13.40 -17.96
C GLU A 188 13.37 13.40 -19.49
N GLY A 189 14.17 12.55 -20.17
CA GLY A 189 14.19 12.42 -21.63
C GLY A 189 13.33 11.29 -22.17
N GLY A 190 12.45 10.70 -21.36
CA GLY A 190 11.61 9.54 -21.71
C GLY A 190 12.05 8.25 -21.04
N VAL A 191 11.52 7.13 -21.48
CA VAL A 191 11.81 5.81 -20.90
C VAL A 191 12.99 5.15 -21.62
N LEU A 192 13.95 4.65 -20.84
CA LEU A 192 15.07 3.84 -21.33
C LEU A 192 14.74 2.36 -21.11
N PHE A 193 14.75 1.56 -22.16
CA PHE A 193 14.48 0.13 -22.14
C PHE A 193 15.18 -0.55 -23.32
N ASP A 194 15.39 -1.87 -23.24
CA ASP A 194 15.95 -2.69 -24.32
C ASP A 194 14.81 -3.30 -25.14
N ARG A 195 14.70 -2.90 -26.40
CA ARG A 195 13.64 -3.37 -27.31
C ARG A 195 13.73 -4.87 -27.59
N ASP A 196 14.93 -5.45 -27.52
CA ASP A 196 15.14 -6.90 -27.73
C ASP A 196 14.70 -7.75 -26.51
N GLU A 197 14.44 -7.12 -25.36
CA GLU A 197 13.93 -7.78 -24.15
C GLU A 197 12.39 -7.73 -24.00
N ALA A 198 11.65 -7.41 -25.05
CA ALA A 198 10.19 -7.42 -25.02
C ALA A 198 9.65 -8.78 -24.57
N LYS A 199 8.69 -8.76 -23.66
CA LYS A 199 7.99 -9.96 -23.18
C LYS A 199 6.65 -10.11 -23.90
N GLY A 200 6.27 -11.33 -24.21
CA GLY A 200 5.04 -11.65 -24.93
C GLY A 200 3.74 -11.54 -24.13
N GLY A 201 3.79 -10.99 -22.94
CA GLY A 201 2.59 -10.84 -22.11
C GLY A 201 2.85 -10.10 -20.80
N LEU A 202 1.82 -9.43 -20.32
CA LEU A 202 1.83 -8.68 -19.08
C LEU A 202 1.24 -9.54 -17.98
N GLY A 203 2.00 -9.79 -16.93
CA GLY A 203 1.54 -10.62 -15.82
C GLY A 203 2.16 -10.24 -14.49
N PHE A 204 1.39 -10.48 -13.42
CA PHE A 204 1.80 -10.28 -12.03
C PHE A 204 1.70 -11.61 -11.27
N VAL A 205 2.73 -11.92 -10.48
CA VAL A 205 2.81 -13.17 -9.71
C VAL A 205 2.80 -12.85 -8.22
N ASN A 206 1.70 -13.16 -7.53
CA ASN A 206 1.63 -13.01 -6.08
C ASN A 206 1.69 -14.37 -5.39
N THR A 207 2.33 -14.40 -4.24
CA THR A 207 2.37 -15.59 -3.41
C THR A 207 1.49 -15.39 -2.19
N TYR A 208 0.57 -16.33 -1.96
CA TYR A 208 -0.16 -16.41 -0.70
C TYR A 208 0.48 -17.45 0.21
N THR A 209 0.87 -17.02 1.39
CA THR A 209 1.28 -17.91 2.48
C THR A 209 0.29 -17.69 3.61
N GLU A 210 -0.33 -18.79 4.08
CA GLU A 210 -1.26 -18.69 5.21
C GLU A 210 -0.58 -17.91 6.33
N ASN A 211 -1.16 -16.77 6.62
CA ASN A 211 -0.59 -15.91 7.64
C ASN A 211 -1.02 -16.43 9.00
N THR A 212 -0.15 -17.18 9.65
CA THR A 212 -0.32 -17.63 11.03
C THR A 212 -0.06 -16.52 12.05
N TYR A 213 -0.18 -15.25 11.64
CA TYR A 213 -0.03 -14.15 12.58
C TYR A 213 -1.02 -14.34 13.73
N LYS A 214 -0.47 -14.31 14.92
CA LYS A 214 -1.29 -14.22 16.13
C LYS A 214 -2.10 -12.93 16.06
N THR A 215 -3.33 -12.95 16.49
CA THR A 215 -4.13 -11.73 16.58
C THR A 215 -3.53 -10.82 17.66
N ALA A 216 -3.17 -9.60 17.30
CA ALA A 216 -2.73 -8.59 18.27
C ALA A 216 -3.93 -7.75 18.70
N THR A 217 -4.11 -7.59 20.00
CA THR A 217 -5.20 -6.78 20.58
C THR A 217 -4.62 -5.64 21.40
N LEU A 218 -5.09 -4.42 21.15
CA LEU A 218 -4.71 -3.25 21.96
C LEU A 218 -5.41 -3.29 23.32
N ASN A 219 -4.67 -3.04 24.38
CA ASN A 219 -5.20 -2.85 25.70
C ASN A 219 -5.91 -1.47 25.79
N LYS A 220 -7.24 -1.50 25.73
CA LYS A 220 -8.10 -0.33 25.83
C LYS A 220 -8.64 -0.10 27.25
N THR A 221 -8.31 -0.98 28.19
CA THR A 221 -8.87 -0.96 29.55
C THR A 221 -7.92 -0.39 30.59
N ASP A 222 -6.63 -0.68 30.48
CA ASP A 222 -5.64 -0.21 31.45
C ASP A 222 -5.00 1.07 30.94
N HIS A 223 -5.18 2.17 31.63
CA HIS A 223 -4.65 3.48 31.20
C HIS A 223 -3.25 3.73 31.77
N PHE A 224 -2.28 2.85 31.45
CA PHE A 224 -0.88 3.13 31.75
C PHE A 224 -0.26 4.13 30.75
N ALA A 225 0.77 4.85 31.18
CA ALA A 225 1.48 5.82 30.36
C ALA A 225 2.23 5.14 29.21
N PHE A 226 1.93 5.49 27.96
CA PHE A 226 2.58 4.94 26.78
C PHE A 226 3.60 5.89 26.14
N LEU A 227 3.55 7.18 26.44
CA LEU A 227 4.59 8.15 26.09
C LEU A 227 5.19 8.73 27.36
N LYS A 228 6.53 8.85 27.39
CA LYS A 228 7.25 9.47 28.51
C LYS A 228 7.95 10.73 28.01
N GLY A 229 8.12 11.73 28.87
CA GLY A 229 8.91 12.92 28.55
C GLY A 229 10.40 12.57 28.33
N TYR A 230 11.15 13.55 27.90
CA TYR A 230 12.60 13.48 27.76
C TYR A 230 13.32 13.94 29.04
N PRO A 231 14.57 13.51 29.24
CA PRO A 231 15.43 14.14 30.22
C PRO A 231 15.43 15.65 30.05
N GLY A 232 15.16 16.41 31.11
CA GLY A 232 14.95 17.86 31.06
C GLY A 232 13.49 18.31 31.11
N GLY A 233 12.54 17.38 31.20
CA GLY A 233 11.13 17.66 31.50
C GLY A 233 10.28 18.11 30.32
N GLY A 234 10.79 18.00 29.08
CA GLY A 234 10.03 18.33 27.88
C GLY A 234 9.26 17.15 27.30
N PHE A 235 8.15 17.41 26.61
CA PHE A 235 7.41 16.46 25.79
C PHE A 235 7.97 16.39 24.36
N ALA A 236 8.51 17.49 23.88
CA ALA A 236 8.98 17.71 22.51
C ALA A 236 7.86 17.48 21.45
N PRO A 237 6.74 18.23 21.50
CA PRO A 237 5.55 17.96 20.69
C PRO A 237 5.81 17.99 19.18
N GLY A 238 6.72 18.84 18.70
CA GLY A 238 7.10 18.95 17.29
C GLY A 238 8.15 17.96 16.82
N LYS A 239 8.72 17.14 17.71
CA LYS A 239 9.73 16.16 17.32
C LYS A 239 9.11 14.98 16.58
N ASN A 240 9.71 14.58 15.45
CA ASN A 240 9.31 13.36 14.75
C ASN A 240 9.64 12.12 15.56
N MET A 241 8.80 11.10 15.48
CA MET A 241 9.07 9.81 16.07
C MET A 241 9.69 8.85 15.04
N SER A 242 10.62 8.01 15.50
CA SER A 242 11.20 6.97 14.65
C SER A 242 10.28 5.76 14.55
N ARG A 243 10.47 4.95 13.52
CA ARG A 243 9.76 3.67 13.34
C ARG A 243 9.96 2.74 14.53
N ALA A 244 11.16 2.68 15.10
CA ALA A 244 11.46 1.88 16.30
C ALA A 244 10.71 2.39 17.55
N GLU A 245 10.63 3.71 17.76
CA GLU A 245 9.91 4.30 18.89
C GLU A 245 8.41 3.98 18.81
N VAL A 246 7.80 4.14 17.64
CA VAL A 246 6.38 3.81 17.41
C VAL A 246 6.12 2.32 17.59
N THR A 247 6.96 1.47 17.02
CA THR A 247 6.83 0.01 17.18
C THR A 247 6.90 -0.40 18.65
N THR A 248 7.86 0.14 19.40
CA THR A 248 8.00 -0.14 20.84
C THR A 248 6.81 0.36 21.65
N MET A 249 6.27 1.52 21.30
CA MET A 249 5.08 2.06 21.93
C MET A 249 3.89 1.11 21.75
N PHE A 250 3.60 0.68 20.54
CA PHE A 250 2.49 -0.24 20.28
C PHE A 250 2.72 -1.63 20.86
N ALA A 251 3.95 -2.16 20.85
CA ALA A 251 4.25 -3.43 21.50
C ALA A 251 3.92 -3.46 23.00
N ARG A 252 4.09 -2.31 23.67
CA ARG A 252 3.73 -2.15 25.10
C ARG A 252 2.23 -1.95 25.31
N LEU A 253 1.50 -1.57 24.28
CA LEU A 253 0.05 -1.34 24.33
C LEU A 253 -0.75 -2.60 24.01
N LEU A 254 -0.10 -3.74 23.71
CA LEU A 254 -0.82 -4.99 23.46
C LEU A 254 -1.34 -5.59 24.78
N THR A 255 -2.49 -6.26 24.70
CA THR A 255 -2.95 -7.21 25.75
C THR A 255 -2.01 -8.39 25.88
N GLU A 256 -1.52 -8.88 24.75
CA GLU A 256 -0.51 -9.93 24.66
C GLU A 256 0.86 -9.35 25.03
N GLN A 257 1.31 -9.64 26.26
CA GLN A 257 2.61 -9.15 26.70
C GLN A 257 3.75 -10.03 26.24
N MET A 258 4.91 -9.41 25.97
CA MET A 258 6.13 -10.14 25.67
C MET A 258 6.51 -11.04 26.84
N GLU A 259 6.83 -12.30 26.55
CA GLU A 259 7.33 -13.22 27.57
C GLU A 259 8.72 -12.75 28.08
N ALA A 260 8.87 -12.71 29.39
CA ALA A 260 10.15 -12.35 30.00
C ALA A 260 11.26 -13.30 29.54
N ASN A 261 12.41 -12.75 29.20
CA ASN A 261 13.59 -13.49 28.75
C ASN A 261 13.45 -14.26 27.42
N LYS A 262 12.38 -14.08 26.67
CA LYS A 262 12.22 -14.64 25.33
C LYS A 262 12.80 -13.69 24.29
N SER A 263 13.55 -14.25 23.34
CA SER A 263 14.04 -13.52 22.19
C SER A 263 13.02 -13.54 21.06
N TYR A 264 12.81 -12.39 20.44
CA TYR A 264 11.94 -12.19 19.28
C TYR A 264 12.79 -11.60 18.15
N PRO A 265 13.56 -12.43 17.42
CA PRO A 265 14.40 -11.92 16.34
C PRO A 265 13.53 -11.34 15.22
N ALA A 266 13.91 -10.18 14.73
CA ALA A 266 13.31 -9.59 13.54
C ALA A 266 13.97 -10.17 12.27
N SER A 267 13.20 -10.29 11.19
CA SER A 267 13.71 -10.81 9.91
C SER A 267 14.45 -9.76 9.07
N PHE A 268 14.41 -8.50 9.46
CA PHE A 268 14.95 -7.37 8.68
C PHE A 268 16.46 -7.27 8.74
N SER A 269 17.11 -7.05 7.59
CA SER A 269 18.56 -7.05 7.43
C SER A 269 19.29 -5.96 8.23
N ASP A 270 18.62 -4.85 8.53
CA ASP A 270 19.17 -3.70 9.26
C ASP A 270 18.78 -3.67 10.75
N VAL A 271 18.08 -4.70 11.25
CA VAL A 271 17.70 -4.82 12.65
C VAL A 271 18.56 -5.91 13.30
N THR A 272 19.74 -5.51 13.78
CA THR A 272 20.62 -6.43 14.51
C THR A 272 20.14 -6.63 15.95
N SER A 273 20.51 -7.74 16.58
CA SER A 273 20.18 -8.03 17.99
C SER A 273 20.72 -6.99 18.98
N ALA A 274 21.73 -6.19 18.57
CA ALA A 274 22.27 -5.10 19.35
C ALA A 274 21.39 -3.84 19.34
N HIS A 275 20.44 -3.72 18.41
CA HIS A 275 19.54 -2.57 18.37
C HIS A 275 18.57 -2.64 19.55
N TRP A 276 18.41 -1.55 20.30
CA TRP A 276 17.60 -1.47 21.52
C TRP A 276 16.14 -1.91 21.34
N ALA A 277 15.56 -1.72 20.13
CA ALA A 277 14.18 -2.08 19.81
C ALA A 277 14.07 -3.44 19.08
N ALA A 278 15.17 -4.17 18.86
CA ALA A 278 15.16 -5.39 18.05
C ALA A 278 14.07 -6.39 18.49
N ASN A 279 13.98 -6.67 19.78
CA ASN A 279 12.95 -7.58 20.33
C ASN A 279 11.53 -7.06 20.13
N TYR A 280 11.31 -5.75 20.26
CA TYR A 280 9.99 -5.16 20.01
C TYR A 280 9.59 -5.23 18.55
N ILE A 281 10.54 -5.00 17.65
CA ILE A 281 10.32 -5.08 16.20
C ILE A 281 9.97 -6.52 15.81
N GLY A 282 10.79 -7.50 16.20
CA GLY A 282 10.51 -8.91 15.91
C GLY A 282 9.23 -9.43 16.57
N TYR A 283 8.90 -8.93 17.76
CA TYR A 283 7.62 -9.26 18.40
C TYR A 283 6.43 -8.74 17.60
N MET A 284 6.46 -7.48 17.17
CA MET A 284 5.37 -6.86 16.40
C MET A 284 5.29 -7.39 14.97
N GLU A 285 6.41 -7.85 14.42
CA GLU A 285 6.47 -8.53 13.13
C GLU A 285 5.70 -9.85 13.16
N GLN A 286 5.77 -10.64 14.26
CA GLN A 286 5.04 -11.90 14.42
C GLN A 286 3.52 -11.72 14.38
N PHE A 287 3.01 -10.52 14.66
CA PHE A 287 1.60 -10.17 14.53
C PHE A 287 1.28 -9.50 13.17
N GLY A 288 2.28 -9.29 12.32
CA GLY A 288 2.12 -8.56 11.06
C GLY A 288 1.77 -7.08 11.23
N ILE A 289 1.92 -6.54 12.47
CA ILE A 289 1.62 -5.13 12.77
C ILE A 289 2.67 -4.21 12.19
N VAL A 290 3.93 -4.64 12.17
CA VAL A 290 4.99 -3.92 11.47
C VAL A 290 5.53 -4.75 10.33
N ARG A 291 5.93 -4.06 9.26
CA ARG A 291 6.51 -4.64 8.06
C ARG A 291 7.74 -3.84 7.65
N GLY A 292 8.66 -4.50 6.95
CA GLY A 292 9.82 -3.86 6.33
C GLY A 292 9.48 -3.24 4.98
N TYR A 293 10.52 -2.75 4.33
CA TYR A 293 10.49 -2.30 2.95
C TYR A 293 10.86 -3.46 2.00
N SER A 294 10.59 -3.28 0.72
CA SER A 294 10.89 -4.27 -0.33
C SER A 294 12.36 -4.67 -0.42
N ASP A 295 13.27 -3.80 0.03
CA ASP A 295 14.70 -4.07 0.12
C ASP A 295 15.11 -4.96 1.32
N GLY A 296 14.13 -5.47 2.08
CA GLY A 296 14.36 -6.30 3.27
C GLY A 296 14.80 -5.53 4.51
N THR A 297 14.74 -4.19 4.49
CA THR A 297 15.07 -3.33 5.64
C THR A 297 13.83 -2.93 6.42
N PHE A 298 14.00 -2.58 7.69
CA PHE A 298 12.97 -1.97 8.54
C PHE A 298 13.17 -0.47 8.72
N ARG A 299 14.41 0.01 8.66
CA ARG A 299 14.84 1.38 8.90
C ARG A 299 14.44 1.89 10.28
N PRO A 300 14.87 1.24 11.36
CA PRO A 300 14.37 1.48 12.72
C PRO A 300 14.56 2.93 13.19
N ASN A 301 15.64 3.59 12.80
CA ASN A 301 15.97 4.95 13.20
C ASN A 301 15.39 6.04 12.26
N ALA A 302 14.78 5.65 11.14
CA ALA A 302 14.14 6.61 10.25
C ALA A 302 12.87 7.18 10.89
N PRO A 303 12.55 8.46 10.66
CA PRO A 303 11.25 9.00 11.03
C PRO A 303 10.14 8.23 10.32
N ILE A 304 9.06 7.94 11.03
CA ILE A 304 7.88 7.30 10.45
C ILE A 304 6.98 8.36 9.80
N THR A 305 6.44 8.03 8.63
CA THR A 305 5.51 8.93 7.94
C THR A 305 4.09 8.81 8.51
N ARG A 306 3.26 9.82 8.22
CA ARG A 306 1.84 9.84 8.60
C ARG A 306 1.06 8.66 7.99
N ALA A 307 1.36 8.30 6.75
CA ALA A 307 0.74 7.15 6.07
C ALA A 307 1.15 5.83 6.72
N GLU A 308 2.43 5.62 7.01
CA GLU A 308 2.94 4.41 7.68
C GLU A 308 2.34 4.26 9.08
N PHE A 309 2.21 5.36 9.83
CA PHE A 309 1.59 5.35 11.14
C PHE A 309 0.09 4.97 11.07
N ALA A 310 -0.65 5.56 10.14
CA ALA A 310 -2.05 5.21 9.91
C ALA A 310 -2.21 3.73 9.53
N ALA A 311 -1.32 3.20 8.69
CA ALA A 311 -1.33 1.79 8.31
C ALA A 311 -1.09 0.88 9.53
N ILE A 312 -0.15 1.21 10.42
CA ILE A 312 0.07 0.47 11.67
C ILE A 312 -1.20 0.47 12.54
N CYS A 313 -1.83 1.64 12.75
CA CYS A 313 -3.06 1.75 13.53
C CYS A 313 -4.17 0.84 12.99
N CYS A 314 -4.28 0.75 11.67
CA CYS A 314 -5.31 -0.03 11.00
C CYS A 314 -5.10 -1.55 11.11
N ARG A 315 -3.87 -2.02 11.34
CA ARG A 315 -3.58 -3.47 11.46
C ARG A 315 -4.05 -4.11 12.76
N PHE A 316 -4.55 -3.33 13.69
CA PHE A 316 -5.20 -3.84 14.91
C PHE A 316 -6.70 -4.11 14.73
N GLU A 317 -7.29 -3.73 13.63
CA GLU A 317 -8.73 -3.91 13.36
C GLU A 317 -8.96 -4.49 11.96
N LYS A 318 -10.12 -5.11 11.76
CA LYS A 318 -10.54 -5.53 10.43
C LYS A 318 -10.97 -4.31 9.62
N LEU A 319 -10.21 -3.99 8.58
CA LEU A 319 -10.52 -2.87 7.71
C LEU A 319 -11.86 -3.06 6.98
N THR A 320 -12.68 -2.04 7.04
CA THR A 320 -13.87 -1.88 6.21
C THR A 320 -13.69 -0.67 5.29
N SER A 321 -14.60 -0.46 4.35
CA SER A 321 -14.54 0.70 3.47
C SER A 321 -14.67 2.00 4.28
N GLY A 322 -13.78 2.94 4.04
CA GLY A 322 -13.87 4.29 4.56
C GLY A 322 -14.58 5.23 3.59
N THR A 323 -15.05 6.36 4.07
CA THR A 323 -15.79 7.36 3.28
C THR A 323 -15.08 8.71 3.17
N VAL A 324 -14.08 8.94 4.02
CA VAL A 324 -13.31 10.21 4.03
C VAL A 324 -12.16 10.10 3.03
N THR A 325 -12.05 11.08 2.15
CA THR A 325 -11.01 11.16 1.11
C THR A 325 -10.16 12.41 1.27
N PHE A 326 -8.92 12.37 0.76
CA PHE A 326 -8.00 13.50 0.75
C PHE A 326 -7.44 13.71 -0.66
N SER A 327 -7.24 14.97 -1.05
CA SER A 327 -6.82 15.33 -2.40
C SER A 327 -5.44 14.78 -2.80
N ASP A 328 -4.58 14.54 -1.83
CA ASP A 328 -3.22 14.03 -2.00
C ASP A 328 -3.06 12.53 -1.67
N VAL A 329 -4.18 11.81 -1.47
CA VAL A 329 -4.21 10.36 -1.27
C VAL A 329 -5.17 9.74 -2.29
N PRO A 330 -4.76 9.64 -3.55
CA PRO A 330 -5.56 9.01 -4.58
C PRO A 330 -5.79 7.53 -4.26
N ALA A 331 -6.82 6.92 -4.84
CA ALA A 331 -7.14 5.51 -4.61
C ALA A 331 -5.99 4.54 -4.94
N SER A 332 -5.07 4.97 -5.83
CA SER A 332 -3.84 4.23 -6.18
C SER A 332 -2.71 4.37 -5.15
N HIS A 333 -2.85 5.24 -4.15
CA HIS A 333 -1.83 5.36 -3.11
C HIS A 333 -1.86 4.13 -2.21
N TRP A 334 -0.71 3.51 -1.94
CA TRP A 334 -0.59 2.26 -1.17
C TRP A 334 -1.32 2.30 0.19
N ALA A 335 -1.34 3.46 0.86
CA ALA A 335 -2.00 3.64 2.14
C ALA A 335 -3.44 4.18 2.02
N ALA A 336 -4.01 4.33 0.82
CA ALA A 336 -5.31 4.96 0.63
C ALA A 336 -6.40 4.33 1.51
N LYS A 337 -6.47 3.00 1.51
CA LYS A 337 -7.45 2.24 2.31
C LYS A 337 -7.29 2.48 3.81
N SER A 338 -6.05 2.44 4.32
CA SER A 338 -5.74 2.68 5.73
C SER A 338 -6.00 4.12 6.14
N VAL A 339 -5.57 5.09 5.33
CA VAL A 339 -5.79 6.51 5.62
C VAL A 339 -7.27 6.85 5.62
N THR A 340 -8.02 6.39 4.62
CA THR A 340 -9.47 6.60 4.51
C THR A 340 -10.22 5.94 5.69
N TYR A 341 -9.85 4.71 6.06
CA TYR A 341 -10.42 4.02 7.20
C TYR A 341 -10.12 4.75 8.52
N ALA A 342 -8.85 5.08 8.79
CA ALA A 342 -8.45 5.78 10.01
C ALA A 342 -9.13 7.16 10.14
N ALA A 343 -9.32 7.86 9.03
CA ALA A 343 -10.05 9.13 9.01
C ALA A 343 -11.55 8.94 9.27
N THR A 344 -12.17 7.93 8.69
CA THR A 344 -13.58 7.58 8.94
C THR A 344 -13.83 7.18 10.40
N ARG A 345 -12.85 6.51 11.03
CA ARG A 345 -12.87 6.20 12.46
C ARG A 345 -12.58 7.41 13.36
N GLY A 346 -12.21 8.56 12.77
CA GLY A 346 -11.86 9.76 13.52
C GLY A 346 -10.49 9.69 14.21
N TRP A 347 -9.66 8.69 13.93
CA TRP A 347 -8.34 8.57 14.52
C TRP A 347 -7.38 9.63 13.98
N VAL A 348 -7.40 9.83 12.67
CA VAL A 348 -6.60 10.84 11.99
C VAL A 348 -7.50 11.92 11.39
N THR A 349 -6.93 13.12 11.21
CA THR A 349 -7.57 14.23 10.51
C THR A 349 -6.62 14.74 9.43
N GLY A 350 -7.19 15.26 8.33
CA GLY A 350 -6.45 16.03 7.34
C GLY A 350 -6.17 17.46 7.80
N TYR A 351 -5.54 18.20 6.92
CA TYR A 351 -5.27 19.64 7.08
C TYR A 351 -6.43 20.46 6.51
N ALA A 352 -6.45 21.74 6.85
CA ALA A 352 -7.49 22.68 6.39
C ALA A 352 -7.52 22.86 4.86
N ASP A 353 -6.42 22.54 4.18
CA ASP A 353 -6.29 22.55 2.73
C ASP A 353 -6.86 21.29 2.04
N GLY A 354 -7.48 20.38 2.79
CA GLY A 354 -8.05 19.14 2.27
C GLY A 354 -7.04 18.02 2.01
N THR A 355 -5.77 18.22 2.42
CA THR A 355 -4.71 17.21 2.27
C THR A 355 -4.53 16.37 3.53
N PHE A 356 -3.93 15.18 3.39
CA PHE A 356 -3.48 14.33 4.50
C PHE A 356 -1.97 14.43 4.75
N LYS A 357 -1.20 14.75 3.72
CA LYS A 357 0.27 14.78 3.68
C LYS A 357 0.89 13.42 4.05
N PRO A 358 0.59 12.37 3.27
CA PRO A 358 0.96 10.99 3.60
C PRO A 358 2.47 10.77 3.78
N GLY A 359 3.30 11.46 2.98
CA GLY A 359 4.76 11.40 3.04
C GLY A 359 5.41 12.23 4.15
N ASN A 360 4.66 13.09 4.85
CA ASN A 360 5.23 13.88 5.93
C ASN A 360 5.50 12.99 7.15
N ASN A 361 6.60 13.26 7.85
CA ASN A 361 6.89 12.60 9.12
C ASN A 361 5.85 13.00 10.17
N ILE A 362 5.39 12.01 10.96
CA ILE A 362 4.45 12.28 12.04
C ILE A 362 5.17 12.79 13.29
N THR A 363 4.61 13.82 13.89
CA THR A 363 5.14 14.40 15.12
C THR A 363 4.66 13.65 16.36
N ARG A 364 5.38 13.79 17.46
CA ARG A 364 5.05 13.19 18.74
C ARG A 364 3.70 13.65 19.29
N ALA A 365 3.33 14.91 19.05
CA ALA A 365 2.01 15.44 19.36
C ALA A 365 0.90 14.74 18.58
N GLU A 366 1.11 14.52 17.28
CA GLU A 366 0.16 13.80 16.42
C GLU A 366 0.05 12.33 16.82
N VAL A 367 1.18 11.67 17.14
CA VAL A 367 1.18 10.28 17.65
C VAL A 367 0.35 10.18 18.93
N ALA A 368 0.54 11.09 19.91
CA ALA A 368 -0.26 11.11 21.14
C ALA A 368 -1.74 11.22 20.81
N ALA A 369 -2.14 12.17 19.96
CA ALA A 369 -3.53 12.40 19.62
C ALA A 369 -4.18 11.21 18.90
N VAL A 370 -3.51 10.65 17.89
CA VAL A 370 -4.03 9.51 17.13
C VAL A 370 -4.14 8.27 18.02
N THR A 371 -3.12 8.00 18.84
CA THR A 371 -3.12 6.83 19.73
C THR A 371 -4.19 6.95 20.82
N CYS A 372 -4.40 8.12 21.44
CA CYS A 372 -5.49 8.31 22.39
C CYS A 372 -6.86 8.05 21.74
N ARG A 373 -7.08 8.54 20.51
CA ARG A 373 -8.33 8.28 19.78
C ARG A 373 -8.51 6.81 19.41
N LEU A 374 -7.45 6.13 18.98
CA LEU A 374 -7.44 4.69 18.69
C LEU A 374 -7.78 3.86 19.93
N LEU A 375 -7.25 4.24 21.10
CA LEU A 375 -7.51 3.60 22.38
C LEU A 375 -8.81 4.08 23.05
N GLU A 376 -9.50 5.07 22.47
CA GLU A 376 -10.73 5.67 23.02
C GLU A 376 -10.53 6.29 24.42
N ARG A 377 -9.32 6.85 24.65
CA ARG A 377 -8.92 7.48 25.90
C ARG A 377 -9.11 8.99 25.83
N ASN A 378 -9.64 9.56 26.91
CA ASN A 378 -9.93 10.99 27.02
C ASN A 378 -9.38 11.56 28.33
N ALA A 379 -8.60 12.62 28.25
CA ALA A 379 -8.05 13.28 29.42
C ALA A 379 -9.16 13.91 30.27
N ASP A 380 -9.13 13.63 31.57
CA ASP A 380 -9.93 14.37 32.55
C ASP A 380 -9.28 15.73 32.84
N LYS A 381 -9.79 16.76 32.15
CA LYS A 381 -9.23 18.10 32.20
C LYS A 381 -9.37 18.74 33.60
N GLU A 382 -10.43 18.43 34.29
CA GLU A 382 -10.69 18.97 35.64
C GLU A 382 -9.76 18.34 36.67
N TYR A 383 -9.61 17.02 36.61
CA TYR A 383 -8.65 16.31 37.45
C TYR A 383 -7.21 16.80 37.22
N ILE A 384 -6.79 16.89 35.96
CA ILE A 384 -5.45 17.34 35.61
C ILE A 384 -5.17 18.75 36.15
N ARG A 385 -6.12 19.69 36.01
CA ARG A 385 -5.96 21.04 36.52
C ARG A 385 -5.89 21.07 38.03
N ALA A 386 -6.72 20.29 38.70
CA ALA A 386 -6.78 20.25 40.18
C ALA A 386 -5.51 19.63 40.77
N HIS A 387 -4.92 18.64 40.12
CA HIS A 387 -3.79 17.85 40.63
C HIS A 387 -2.48 18.07 39.87
N LEU A 388 -2.31 19.16 39.13
CA LEU A 388 -1.18 19.40 38.24
C LEU A 388 0.18 19.22 38.91
N LYS A 389 0.31 19.57 40.19
CA LYS A 389 1.56 19.46 40.96
C LYS A 389 1.85 18.03 41.44
N GLU A 390 0.84 17.18 41.44
CA GLU A 390 0.89 15.81 41.94
C GLU A 390 1.05 14.79 40.79
N LEU A 391 0.84 15.26 39.55
CA LEU A 391 0.92 14.39 38.38
C LEU A 391 2.34 13.84 38.23
N PRO A 392 2.49 12.56 37.89
CA PRO A 392 3.78 11.94 37.60
C PRO A 392 4.60 12.65 36.53
N ARG A 393 3.90 13.26 35.55
CA ARG A 393 4.53 13.97 34.43
C ARG A 393 3.78 15.25 34.06
N VAL A 394 4.53 16.33 34.09
CA VAL A 394 4.15 17.66 33.57
C VAL A 394 5.30 18.13 32.69
N PHE A 395 5.00 18.85 31.62
CA PHE A 395 5.97 19.21 30.60
C PHE A 395 6.25 20.70 30.58
N SER A 396 7.55 21.07 30.49
CA SER A 396 7.98 22.47 30.48
C SER A 396 7.75 23.17 29.14
N ASP A 397 7.63 22.40 28.06
CA ASP A 397 7.49 22.86 26.69
C ASP A 397 6.06 22.69 26.12
N LEU A 398 5.09 22.37 26.98
CA LEU A 398 3.72 22.11 26.58
C LEU A 398 2.74 22.61 27.63
N ASN A 399 1.76 23.39 27.24
CA ASN A 399 0.74 23.95 28.11
C ASN A 399 -0.65 23.86 27.46
N GLU A 400 -1.70 24.28 28.18
CA GLU A 400 -3.10 24.17 27.73
C GLU A 400 -3.44 24.91 26.42
N GLN A 401 -2.66 25.91 26.02
CA GLN A 401 -2.85 26.61 24.75
C GLN A 401 -2.40 25.78 23.56
N HIS A 402 -1.58 24.76 23.77
CA HIS A 402 -1.16 23.88 22.70
C HIS A 402 -2.24 22.83 22.44
N TRP A 403 -2.61 22.65 21.18
CA TRP A 403 -3.70 21.76 20.75
C TRP A 403 -3.57 20.32 21.26
N ALA A 404 -2.33 19.81 21.40
CA ALA A 404 -2.06 18.44 21.83
C ALA A 404 -1.88 18.29 23.36
N TYR A 405 -2.03 19.35 24.16
CA TYR A 405 -1.75 19.30 25.59
C TYR A 405 -2.50 18.16 26.28
N TRP A 406 -3.81 18.08 26.08
CA TRP A 406 -4.65 17.07 26.75
C TRP A 406 -4.30 15.65 26.30
N TYR A 407 -3.98 15.45 25.03
CA TYR A 407 -3.50 14.16 24.52
C TYR A 407 -2.14 13.77 25.10
N ALA A 408 -1.24 14.71 25.29
CA ALA A 408 0.06 14.47 25.89
C ALA A 408 -0.07 14.12 27.38
N MET A 409 -0.95 14.80 28.10
CA MET A 409 -1.22 14.52 29.52
C MET A 409 -1.83 13.13 29.70
N GLU A 410 -2.82 12.75 28.86
CA GLU A 410 -3.42 11.42 28.82
C GLU A 410 -2.38 10.33 28.50
N ALA A 411 -1.58 10.55 27.46
CA ALA A 411 -0.58 9.60 26.99
C ALA A 411 0.55 9.34 28.00
N SER A 412 0.77 10.28 28.93
CA SER A 412 1.99 10.29 29.75
C SER A 412 1.75 10.05 31.25
N ASN A 413 0.50 10.11 31.69
CA ASN A 413 0.15 9.86 33.09
C ASN A 413 -0.75 8.63 33.21
N GLY A 414 -0.22 7.54 33.75
CA GLY A 414 -1.03 6.36 34.05
C GLY A 414 -2.08 6.71 35.11
N HIS A 415 -3.28 6.16 34.99
CA HIS A 415 -4.36 6.47 35.91
C HIS A 415 -5.43 5.36 35.95
N ASP A 416 -6.09 5.27 37.09
CA ASP A 416 -7.37 4.57 37.23
C ASP A 416 -8.50 5.54 36.88
N TYR A 417 -9.57 5.06 36.31
CA TYR A 417 -10.68 5.88 35.88
C TYR A 417 -12.03 5.17 35.99
N THR A 418 -13.08 5.96 35.92
CA THR A 418 -14.43 5.52 35.60
C THR A 418 -14.89 6.16 34.31
N LYS A 419 -15.69 5.44 33.52
CA LYS A 419 -16.18 5.93 32.23
C LYS A 419 -17.69 6.02 32.24
N SER A 420 -18.22 7.17 31.88
CA SER A 420 -19.66 7.40 31.68
C SER A 420 -19.88 7.97 30.29
N SER A 421 -20.49 7.19 29.42
CA SER A 421 -20.58 7.50 27.98
C SER A 421 -19.20 7.71 27.38
N ASN A 422 -18.88 8.91 26.90
CA ASN A 422 -17.60 9.27 26.31
C ASN A 422 -16.69 10.07 27.25
N ALA A 423 -17.09 10.31 28.50
CA ALA A 423 -16.31 11.04 29.50
C ALA A 423 -15.61 10.07 30.45
N GLU A 424 -14.36 10.35 30.74
CA GLU A 424 -13.56 9.66 31.74
C GLU A 424 -13.39 10.56 32.95
N THR A 425 -13.47 9.96 34.13
CA THR A 425 -13.18 10.61 35.42
C THR A 425 -12.02 9.88 36.05
N TRP A 426 -10.89 10.58 36.21
CA TRP A 426 -9.70 10.02 36.81
C TRP A 426 -9.84 9.89 38.30
N LEU A 427 -9.40 8.79 38.85
CA LEU A 427 -9.50 8.50 40.30
C LEU A 427 -8.16 8.68 41.00
N ARG A 428 -7.09 8.21 40.40
CA ARG A 428 -5.71 8.36 40.86
C ARG A 428 -4.74 8.23 39.72
N THR A 429 -3.55 8.78 39.86
CA THR A 429 -2.48 8.69 38.87
C THR A 429 -1.28 7.91 39.39
N TYR A 430 -0.54 7.31 38.44
CA TYR A 430 0.71 6.57 38.72
C TYR A 430 1.69 6.75 37.54
N PRO A 431 3.03 6.52 37.77
CA PRO A 431 4.09 6.75 36.78
C PRO A 431 3.97 5.92 35.49
#